data_4d3570930c0e1ac848d8c05040a68726
#
_entry.id   4d3570930c0e1ac848d8c05040a68726
#
_cell.length_a   1.000
_cell.length_b   1.000
_cell.length_c   1.000
_cell.angle_alpha   90.00
_cell.angle_beta   90.00
_cell.angle_gamma   90.00
#
_symmetry.space_group_name_H-M   'P 1'
#
loop_
_entity.id
_entity.type
_entity.pdbx_description
1 polymer ?
#
loop_
_entity_poly.entity_id
_entity_poly.type
_entity_poly.pdbx_seq_one_letter_code
_entity_poly.pdbx_strand_id
1 'polypeptide(L)'
;GQGRPVWVDDAQFDLEYHVRRTALPAPGGETELQRLTSRLMSQRLDRDKPLWELWCVEGLGEGRFALVSKTHHCMIDGISGVDIATVLLDRTRFTPPQSVPAPWRPRPAPSARELLRDSVLHQLAHPVEVVREALAGGAQARQQLGEILLGALPMLKLARLGRAPVSSLNRQIGPHRRFETARLDLLRVRRVKSALGGTVNDVILAVVSGALRTLLTQR
;
A
#
# COMPACT_ATOMS: atom_id res chain seq x y z
N GLY A 1 22.77 7.25 11.74
CA GLY A 1 23.09 7.51 10.37
C GLY A 1 21.94 8.15 9.63
N GLN A 2 22.19 9.29 9.00
CA GLN A 2 21.21 9.98 8.13
C GLN A 2 21.33 9.47 6.68
N GLY A 3 21.34 8.14 6.49
CA GLY A 3 21.37 7.54 5.16
C GLY A 3 19.96 7.33 4.62
N ARG A 4 19.79 7.42 3.30
CA ARG A 4 18.57 6.98 2.64
C ARG A 4 18.40 5.47 2.84
N PRO A 5 17.17 4.97 3.03
CA PRO A 5 16.94 3.53 3.02
C PRO A 5 17.34 2.96 1.66
N VAL A 6 17.97 1.80 1.66
CA VAL A 6 18.36 1.07 0.46
C VAL A 6 17.69 -0.28 0.45
N TRP A 7 17.37 -0.77 -0.75
CA TRP A 7 16.88 -2.12 -0.94
C TRP A 7 18.07 -3.07 -0.97
N VAL A 8 18.01 -4.10 -0.16
CA VAL A 8 18.99 -5.20 -0.13
C VAL A 8 18.28 -6.53 -0.34
N ASP A 9 18.95 -7.44 -1.02
CA ASP A 9 18.42 -8.79 -1.21
C ASP A 9 18.55 -9.56 0.12
N ASP A 10 17.52 -10.28 0.51
CA ASP A 10 17.59 -11.19 1.65
C ASP A 10 18.33 -12.46 1.22
N ALA A 11 19.53 -12.69 1.79
CA ALA A 11 20.34 -13.87 1.50
C ALA A 11 19.72 -15.18 2.03
N GLN A 12 18.82 -15.08 3.00
CA GLN A 12 18.11 -16.20 3.61
C GLN A 12 16.62 -16.18 3.28
N PHE A 13 16.27 -15.62 2.11
CA PHE A 13 14.88 -15.54 1.69
C PHE A 13 14.25 -16.92 1.60
N ASP A 14 13.15 -17.10 2.33
CA ASP A 14 12.35 -18.30 2.36
C ASP A 14 10.91 -17.98 1.95
N LEU A 15 10.51 -18.50 0.79
CA LEU A 15 9.18 -18.26 0.25
C LEU A 15 8.09 -18.86 1.15
N GLU A 16 8.33 -19.99 1.79
CA GLU A 16 7.34 -20.64 2.67
C GLU A 16 7.08 -19.84 3.95
N TYR A 17 8.07 -19.06 4.39
CA TYR A 17 7.87 -18.08 5.46
C TYR A 17 6.88 -16.98 5.05
N HIS A 18 6.93 -16.54 3.81
CA HIS A 18 6.13 -15.42 3.31
C HIS A 18 4.77 -15.85 2.75
N VAL A 19 4.70 -17.00 2.09
CA VAL A 19 3.46 -17.55 1.51
C VAL A 19 2.94 -18.66 2.40
N ARG A 20 1.92 -18.36 3.18
CA ARG A 20 1.42 -19.24 4.23
C ARG A 20 0.02 -19.75 3.91
N ARG A 21 -0.29 -20.94 4.42
CA ARG A 21 -1.62 -21.55 4.30
C ARG A 21 -2.26 -21.67 5.67
N THR A 22 -3.56 -21.43 5.72
CA THR A 22 -4.39 -21.62 6.92
C THR A 22 -5.81 -21.95 6.50
N ALA A 23 -6.61 -22.42 7.44
CA ALA A 23 -8.03 -22.72 7.17
C ALA A 23 -8.92 -22.04 8.21
N LEU A 24 -10.14 -21.72 7.80
CA LEU A 24 -11.18 -21.24 8.70
C LEU A 24 -11.81 -22.41 9.46
N PRO A 25 -12.19 -22.21 10.73
CA PRO A 25 -13.05 -23.14 11.42
C PRO A 25 -14.46 -23.16 10.78
N ALA A 26 -15.17 -24.25 10.93
CA ALA A 26 -16.58 -24.31 10.54
C ALA A 26 -17.39 -23.20 11.25
N PRO A 27 -18.35 -22.58 10.58
CA PRO A 27 -18.89 -22.85 9.24
C PRO A 27 -18.12 -22.20 8.08
N GLY A 28 -17.00 -21.50 8.31
CA GLY A 28 -16.20 -20.91 7.24
C GLY A 28 -16.87 -19.70 6.58
N GLY A 29 -17.55 -18.89 7.36
CA GLY A 29 -18.26 -17.73 6.89
C GLY A 29 -17.40 -16.44 6.89
N GLU A 30 -18.06 -15.34 6.59
CA GLU A 30 -17.43 -14.00 6.56
C GLU A 30 -16.93 -13.60 7.96
N THR A 31 -17.66 -13.94 9.01
CA THR A 31 -17.28 -13.64 10.40
C THR A 31 -15.96 -14.33 10.79
N GLU A 32 -15.78 -15.59 10.40
CA GLU A 32 -14.55 -16.34 10.67
C GLU A 32 -13.37 -15.73 9.89
N LEU A 33 -13.61 -15.33 8.65
CA LEU A 33 -12.60 -14.64 7.84
C LEU A 33 -12.21 -13.28 8.43
N GLN A 34 -13.17 -12.48 8.86
CA GLN A 34 -12.92 -11.18 9.50
C GLN A 34 -12.12 -11.33 10.81
N ARG A 35 -12.44 -12.33 11.63
CA ARG A 35 -11.70 -12.64 12.87
C ARG A 35 -10.27 -13.06 12.59
N LEU A 36 -10.06 -13.96 11.61
CA LEU A 36 -8.73 -14.38 11.19
C LEU A 36 -7.93 -13.19 10.67
N THR A 37 -8.50 -12.41 9.74
CA THR A 37 -7.84 -11.23 9.17
C THR A 37 -7.47 -10.21 10.26
N SER A 38 -8.37 -9.95 11.22
CA SER A 38 -8.12 -9.08 12.36
C SER A 38 -6.91 -9.56 13.17
N ARG A 39 -6.80 -10.86 13.42
CA ARG A 39 -5.68 -11.48 14.13
C ARG A 39 -4.37 -11.31 13.34
N LEU A 40 -4.38 -11.62 12.05
CA LEU A 40 -3.20 -11.50 11.18
C LEU A 40 -2.71 -10.04 11.10
N MET A 41 -3.63 -9.09 10.97
CA MET A 41 -3.30 -7.67 10.93
C MET A 41 -2.85 -7.09 12.29
N SER A 42 -3.15 -7.76 13.39
CA SER A 42 -2.67 -7.38 14.72
C SER A 42 -1.22 -7.79 14.96
N GLN A 43 -0.72 -8.80 14.26
CA GLN A 43 0.67 -9.24 14.35
C GLN A 43 1.56 -8.26 13.58
N ARG A 44 2.74 -7.97 14.10
CA ARG A 44 3.73 -7.16 13.38
C ARG A 44 4.47 -8.05 12.38
N LEU A 45 4.86 -7.45 11.25
CA LEU A 45 5.81 -8.08 10.33
C LEU A 45 7.19 -8.12 11.00
N ASP A 46 7.91 -9.19 10.78
CA ASP A 46 9.31 -9.32 11.16
C ASP A 46 10.15 -8.33 10.34
N ARG A 47 10.90 -7.46 11.04
CA ARG A 47 11.70 -6.41 10.38
C ARG A 47 13.05 -6.90 9.88
N ASP A 48 13.45 -8.10 10.27
CA ASP A 48 14.68 -8.74 9.80
C ASP A 48 14.45 -9.53 8.50
N LYS A 49 13.23 -9.47 7.96
CA LYS A 49 12.79 -10.13 6.73
C LYS A 49 12.09 -9.16 5.79
N PRO A 50 11.91 -9.52 4.51
CA PRO A 50 11.08 -8.76 3.59
C PRO A 50 9.69 -8.50 4.20
N LEU A 51 9.24 -7.23 4.18
CA LEU A 51 8.12 -6.76 4.97
C LEU A 51 6.77 -7.06 4.31
N TRP A 52 6.52 -8.32 3.99
CA TRP A 52 5.26 -8.78 3.45
C TRP A 52 4.95 -10.23 3.84
N GLU A 53 3.69 -10.59 3.86
CA GLU A 53 3.16 -11.94 4.02
C GLU A 53 1.92 -12.11 3.14
N LEU A 54 1.78 -13.26 2.52
CA LEU A 54 0.59 -13.67 1.77
C LEU A 54 0.00 -14.92 2.41
N TRP A 55 -1.25 -14.85 2.82
CA TRP A 55 -1.96 -15.95 3.44
C TRP A 55 -3.02 -16.50 2.50
N CYS A 56 -2.91 -17.76 2.14
CA CYS A 56 -3.96 -18.52 1.47
C CYS A 56 -4.87 -19.12 2.54
N VAL A 57 -6.11 -18.65 2.60
CA VAL A 57 -7.10 -19.03 3.61
C VAL A 57 -8.12 -19.96 2.97
N GLU A 58 -8.10 -21.20 3.37
CA GLU A 58 -9.01 -22.25 2.91
C GLU A 58 -10.23 -22.38 3.85
N GLY A 59 -11.19 -23.21 3.48
CA GLY A 59 -12.35 -23.52 4.33
C GLY A 59 -13.46 -22.47 4.30
N LEU A 60 -13.47 -21.56 3.33
CA LEU A 60 -14.66 -20.75 3.07
C LEU A 60 -15.77 -21.62 2.47
N GLY A 61 -16.99 -21.28 2.83
CA GLY A 61 -18.18 -21.94 2.28
C GLY A 61 -18.19 -21.97 0.75
N GLU A 62 -18.85 -22.95 0.14
CA GLU A 62 -18.97 -23.12 -1.31
C GLU A 62 -17.63 -23.40 -2.04
N GLY A 63 -16.66 -24.02 -1.35
CA GLY A 63 -15.36 -24.35 -1.94
C GLY A 63 -14.50 -23.13 -2.29
N ARG A 64 -14.79 -21.97 -1.73
CA ARG A 64 -14.03 -20.73 -1.94
C ARG A 64 -12.79 -20.69 -1.03
N PHE A 65 -11.84 -19.86 -1.41
CA PHE A 65 -10.70 -19.49 -0.60
C PHE A 65 -10.53 -17.97 -0.60
N ALA A 66 -9.72 -17.46 0.31
CA ALA A 66 -9.34 -16.06 0.32
C ALA A 66 -7.82 -15.90 0.33
N LEU A 67 -7.36 -14.81 -0.27
CA LEU A 67 -5.97 -14.35 -0.16
C LEU A 67 -5.94 -13.11 0.74
N VAL A 68 -5.17 -13.19 1.82
CA VAL A 68 -4.94 -12.06 2.72
C VAL A 68 -3.49 -11.62 2.55
N SER A 69 -3.30 -10.50 1.86
CA SER A 69 -1.98 -9.89 1.67
C SER A 69 -1.74 -8.85 2.76
N LYS A 70 -0.60 -8.94 3.41
CA LYS A 70 -0.14 -8.02 4.44
C LYS A 70 1.22 -7.49 4.04
N THR A 71 1.30 -6.21 3.75
CA THR A 71 2.51 -5.56 3.27
C THR A 71 2.72 -4.27 4.06
N HIS A 72 3.97 -4.01 4.45
CA HIS A 72 4.31 -2.76 5.13
C HIS A 72 4.27 -1.60 4.13
N HIS A 73 3.72 -0.48 4.56
CA HIS A 73 3.50 0.68 3.67
C HIS A 73 4.78 1.28 3.07
N CYS A 74 5.95 1.03 3.68
CA CYS A 74 7.22 1.44 3.09
C CYS A 74 7.61 0.67 1.81
N MET A 75 6.95 -0.47 1.54
CA MET A 75 7.22 -1.30 0.35
C MET A 75 6.35 -0.93 -0.84
N ILE A 76 5.17 -0.40 -0.59
CA ILE A 76 4.19 -0.05 -1.63
C ILE A 76 3.47 1.23 -1.26
N ASP A 77 3.28 2.10 -2.25
CA ASP A 77 2.33 3.20 -2.19
C ASP A 77 0.93 2.74 -2.66
N GLY A 78 -0.04 3.67 -2.62
CA GLY A 78 -1.42 3.33 -2.98
C GLY A 78 -1.62 2.86 -4.42
N ILE A 79 -0.75 3.25 -5.36
CA ILE A 79 -0.82 2.88 -6.79
C ILE A 79 -0.16 1.52 -6.98
N SER A 80 1.03 1.32 -6.43
CA SER A 80 1.80 0.07 -6.54
C SER A 80 1.09 -1.14 -5.92
N GLY A 81 0.14 -0.94 -4.99
CA GLY A 81 -0.69 -2.02 -4.46
C GLY A 81 -1.59 -2.69 -5.50
N VAL A 82 -2.06 -1.93 -6.49
CA VAL A 82 -2.84 -2.47 -7.63
C VAL A 82 -1.93 -3.25 -8.57
N ASP A 83 -0.71 -2.77 -8.80
CA ASP A 83 0.27 -3.43 -9.67
C ASP A 83 0.66 -4.81 -9.13
N ILE A 84 0.85 -4.95 -7.82
CA ILE A 84 1.10 -6.26 -7.19
C ILE A 84 -0.06 -7.23 -7.45
N ALA A 85 -1.30 -6.79 -7.34
CA ALA A 85 -2.45 -7.64 -7.64
C ALA A 85 -2.47 -8.10 -9.11
N THR A 86 -2.04 -7.26 -10.05
CA THR A 86 -1.96 -7.61 -11.48
C THR A 86 -0.83 -8.59 -11.79
N VAL A 87 0.22 -8.63 -10.97
CA VAL A 87 1.30 -9.60 -11.06
C VAL A 87 0.92 -10.94 -10.44
N LEU A 88 0.20 -10.92 -9.31
CA LEU A 88 -0.22 -12.12 -8.60
C LEU A 88 -1.43 -12.82 -9.23
N LEU A 89 -2.27 -12.09 -9.94
CA LEU A 89 -3.53 -12.60 -10.48
C LEU A 89 -3.55 -12.47 -12.00
N ASP A 90 -3.77 -13.59 -12.68
CA ASP A 90 -3.94 -13.61 -14.12
C ASP A 90 -5.27 -12.97 -14.54
N ARG A 91 -5.25 -12.30 -15.70
CA ARG A 91 -6.46 -11.70 -16.27
C ARG A 91 -7.44 -12.71 -16.84
N THR A 92 -6.97 -13.92 -17.09
CA THR A 92 -7.75 -15.03 -17.66
C THR A 92 -7.65 -16.26 -16.77
N ARG A 93 -8.68 -17.08 -16.78
CA ARG A 93 -8.75 -18.32 -15.99
C ARG A 93 -7.73 -19.37 -16.44
N PHE A 94 -7.33 -19.32 -17.69
CA PHE A 94 -6.38 -20.26 -18.28
C PHE A 94 -5.16 -19.49 -18.74
N THR A 95 -4.12 -19.57 -17.93
CA THR A 95 -2.80 -19.02 -18.26
C THR A 95 -1.88 -20.19 -18.58
N PRO A 96 -1.10 -20.11 -19.66
CA PRO A 96 -0.10 -21.16 -19.95
C PRO A 96 0.92 -21.23 -18.81
N PRO A 97 1.48 -22.41 -18.52
CA PRO A 97 2.49 -22.55 -17.50
C PRO A 97 3.65 -21.59 -17.75
N GLN A 98 3.97 -20.78 -16.75
CA GLN A 98 5.14 -19.92 -16.84
C GLN A 98 6.41 -20.78 -16.72
N SER A 99 7.49 -20.32 -17.36
CA SER A 99 8.81 -20.96 -17.21
C SER A 99 9.22 -20.97 -15.75
N VAL A 100 9.83 -22.05 -15.31
CA VAL A 100 10.40 -22.15 -13.96
C VAL A 100 11.38 -20.99 -13.77
N PRO A 101 11.19 -20.13 -12.77
CA PRO A 101 12.10 -19.04 -12.53
C PRO A 101 13.50 -19.55 -12.22
N ALA A 102 14.52 -18.80 -12.62
CA ALA A 102 15.88 -19.10 -12.25
C ALA A 102 16.02 -19.13 -10.71
N PRO A 103 16.91 -19.97 -10.18
CA PRO A 103 17.13 -20.03 -8.73
C PRO A 103 17.54 -18.66 -8.19
N TRP A 104 16.96 -18.30 -7.05
CA TRP A 104 17.26 -17.04 -6.37
C TRP A 104 18.74 -16.94 -6.04
N ARG A 105 19.39 -15.86 -6.48
CA ARG A 105 20.78 -15.55 -6.20
C ARG A 105 20.86 -14.15 -5.62
N PRO A 106 20.91 -14.01 -4.29
CA PRO A 106 20.95 -12.70 -3.64
C PRO A 106 22.26 -11.99 -3.96
N ARG A 107 22.18 -10.71 -4.20
CA ARG A 107 23.36 -9.84 -4.28
C ARG A 107 23.88 -9.54 -2.88
N PRO A 108 25.20 -9.45 -2.67
CA PRO A 108 25.73 -9.07 -1.36
C PRO A 108 25.22 -7.68 -0.95
N ALA A 109 24.94 -7.52 0.33
CA ALA A 109 24.55 -6.24 0.88
C ALA A 109 25.70 -5.21 0.69
N PRO A 110 25.38 -3.96 0.31
CA PRO A 110 26.40 -2.94 0.14
C PRO A 110 27.13 -2.66 1.47
N SER A 111 28.45 -2.53 1.41
CA SER A 111 29.25 -2.20 2.58
C SER A 111 28.97 -0.77 3.07
N ALA A 112 29.27 -0.48 4.33
CA ALA A 112 29.13 0.85 4.89
C ALA A 112 29.92 1.93 4.11
N ARG A 113 31.06 1.54 3.50
CA ARG A 113 31.89 2.43 2.66
C ARG A 113 31.20 2.74 1.32
N GLU A 114 30.58 1.75 0.69
CA GLU A 114 29.78 1.94 -0.54
C GLU A 114 28.58 2.83 -0.29
N LEU A 115 27.84 2.59 0.79
CA LEU A 115 26.70 3.42 1.18
C LEU A 115 27.11 4.87 1.46
N LEU A 116 28.26 5.08 2.11
CA LEU A 116 28.77 6.41 2.38
C LEU A 116 29.18 7.12 1.09
N ARG A 117 29.94 6.42 0.21
CA ARG A 117 30.34 6.96 -1.10
C ARG A 117 29.12 7.34 -1.93
N ASP A 118 28.12 6.47 -2.02
CA ASP A 118 26.92 6.72 -2.83
C ASP A 118 26.08 7.86 -2.25
N SER A 119 26.02 7.99 -0.92
CA SER A 119 25.39 9.15 -0.26
C SER A 119 26.10 10.45 -0.57
N VAL A 120 27.44 10.49 -0.53
CA VAL A 120 28.24 11.67 -0.83
C VAL A 120 28.10 12.02 -2.32
N LEU A 121 28.26 11.06 -3.21
CA LEU A 121 28.11 11.28 -4.66
C LEU A 121 26.71 11.79 -5.00
N HIS A 122 25.67 11.23 -4.40
CA HIS A 122 24.31 11.70 -4.63
C HIS A 122 24.07 13.13 -4.12
N GLN A 123 24.63 13.48 -2.94
CA GLN A 123 24.55 14.85 -2.41
C GLN A 123 25.30 15.87 -3.28
N LEU A 124 26.40 15.46 -3.90
CA LEU A 124 27.17 16.31 -4.82
C LEU A 124 26.56 16.41 -6.22
N ALA A 125 25.92 15.34 -6.70
CA ALA A 125 25.28 15.30 -8.02
C ALA A 125 23.92 16.01 -8.06
N HIS A 126 23.17 15.96 -6.96
CA HIS A 126 21.81 16.49 -6.93
C HIS A 126 21.68 17.99 -7.28
N PRO A 127 22.53 18.90 -6.77
CA PRO A 127 22.46 20.31 -7.16
C PRO A 127 22.84 20.53 -8.64
N VAL A 128 23.74 19.71 -9.17
CA VAL A 128 24.19 19.82 -10.58
C VAL A 128 23.09 19.32 -11.53
N GLU A 129 22.38 18.25 -11.20
CA GLU A 129 21.25 17.75 -12.01
C GLU A 129 20.08 18.73 -12.01
N VAL A 130 19.71 19.27 -10.84
CA VAL A 130 18.64 20.29 -10.73
C VAL A 130 18.98 21.55 -11.53
N VAL A 131 20.24 22.02 -11.45
CA VAL A 131 20.69 23.18 -12.23
C VAL A 131 20.77 22.84 -13.72
N ARG A 132 21.23 21.66 -14.09
CA ARG A 132 21.29 21.21 -15.46
C ARG A 132 19.90 21.03 -16.09
N GLU A 133 18.96 20.47 -15.37
CA GLU A 133 17.56 20.35 -15.81
C GLU A 133 16.87 21.71 -15.89
N ALA A 134 17.13 22.61 -14.94
CA ALA A 134 16.64 23.99 -14.99
C ALA A 134 17.21 24.79 -16.16
N LEU A 135 18.46 24.52 -16.55
CA LEU A 135 19.12 25.18 -17.68
C LEU A 135 18.79 24.52 -19.03
N ALA A 136 18.59 23.20 -19.07
CA ALA A 136 18.26 22.45 -20.28
C ALA A 136 16.77 22.44 -20.62
N GLY A 137 15.92 22.64 -19.63
CA GLY A 137 14.46 22.54 -19.75
C GLY A 137 13.82 23.88 -20.07
N GLY A 138 13.75 24.25 -21.35
CA GLY A 138 12.96 25.39 -21.83
C GLY A 138 11.54 25.51 -21.21
N ALA A 139 10.50 25.73 -22.00
CA ALA A 139 9.13 25.92 -21.54
C ALA A 139 8.56 24.80 -20.64
N GLN A 140 8.97 23.53 -20.85
CA GLN A 140 8.52 22.37 -20.06
C GLN A 140 9.01 22.40 -18.58
N ALA A 141 10.25 22.83 -18.33
CA ALA A 141 10.74 22.92 -16.95
C ALA A 141 10.06 24.05 -16.16
N ARG A 142 9.69 25.13 -16.83
CA ARG A 142 8.88 26.20 -16.23
C ARG A 142 7.47 25.74 -15.91
N GLN A 143 6.89 24.92 -16.76
CA GLN A 143 5.57 24.34 -16.52
C GLN A 143 5.58 23.35 -15.34
N GLN A 144 6.59 22.47 -15.26
CA GLN A 144 6.78 21.55 -14.12
C GLN A 144 7.06 22.29 -12.79
N LEU A 145 7.88 23.35 -12.82
CA LEU A 145 8.06 24.23 -11.65
C LEU A 145 6.76 24.92 -11.26
N GLY A 146 5.95 25.35 -12.23
CA GLY A 146 4.61 25.88 -12.01
C GLY A 146 3.67 24.87 -11.35
N GLU A 147 3.68 23.64 -11.80
CA GLU A 147 2.86 22.55 -11.24
C GLU A 147 3.33 22.15 -9.82
N ILE A 148 4.63 22.12 -9.57
CA ILE A 148 5.21 21.88 -8.24
C ILE A 148 4.84 23.02 -7.28
N LEU A 149 4.94 24.27 -7.70
CA LEU A 149 4.57 25.43 -6.90
C LEU A 149 3.06 25.50 -6.67
N LEU A 150 2.24 25.18 -7.69
CA LEU A 150 0.80 25.08 -7.55
C LEU A 150 0.38 23.92 -6.65
N GLY A 151 1.10 22.79 -6.71
CA GLY A 151 0.91 21.66 -5.80
C GLY A 151 1.38 21.92 -4.38
N ALA A 152 2.36 22.81 -4.17
CA ALA A 152 2.83 23.21 -2.86
C ALA A 152 1.87 24.18 -2.14
N LEU A 153 1.10 24.99 -2.88
CA LEU A 153 0.13 25.92 -2.31
C LEU A 153 -0.98 25.24 -1.47
N PRO A 154 -1.61 24.14 -1.91
CA PRO A 154 -2.52 23.37 -1.07
C PRO A 154 -1.85 22.79 0.17
N MET A 155 -0.61 22.32 0.06
CA MET A 155 0.19 21.81 1.18
C MET A 155 0.49 22.92 2.20
N LEU A 156 0.82 24.12 1.73
CA LEU A 156 1.00 25.30 2.60
C LEU A 156 -0.30 25.73 3.29
N LYS A 157 -1.43 25.67 2.59
CA LYS A 157 -2.75 25.87 3.18
C LYS A 157 -3.08 24.80 4.21
N LEU A 158 -2.75 23.54 3.93
CA LEU A 158 -2.92 22.41 4.86
C LEU A 158 -2.06 22.58 6.11
N ALA A 159 -0.81 23.03 5.96
CA ALA A 159 0.08 23.38 7.08
C ALA A 159 -0.43 24.56 7.93
N ARG A 160 -1.17 25.49 7.32
CA ARG A 160 -1.82 26.62 8.02
C ARG A 160 -3.13 26.23 8.71
N LEU A 161 -3.75 25.11 8.34
CA LEU A 161 -4.99 24.61 8.99
C LEU A 161 -4.77 24.11 10.42
N GLY A 162 -3.53 24.09 10.89
CA GLY A 162 -3.18 23.69 12.24
C GLY A 162 -3.21 22.18 12.45
N ARG A 163 -3.04 21.79 13.69
CA ARG A 163 -3.17 20.39 14.10
C ARG A 163 -4.60 19.91 13.84
N ALA A 164 -4.71 18.68 13.32
CA ALA A 164 -6.00 18.04 13.21
C ALA A 164 -6.77 18.10 14.55
N PRO A 165 -8.07 18.36 14.53
CA PRO A 165 -8.84 18.42 15.77
C PRO A 165 -8.73 17.11 16.54
N VAL A 166 -8.71 17.22 17.86
CA VAL A 166 -8.70 16.04 18.74
C VAL A 166 -10.01 15.28 18.51
N SER A 167 -9.87 14.05 18.03
CA SER A 167 -10.99 13.16 17.78
C SER A 167 -10.74 11.77 18.34
N SER A 168 -11.77 10.93 18.43
CA SER A 168 -11.62 9.53 18.82
C SER A 168 -10.72 8.72 17.87
N LEU A 169 -10.51 9.22 16.64
CA LEU A 169 -9.66 8.57 15.62
C LEU A 169 -8.18 8.93 15.77
N ASN A 170 -7.83 10.02 16.47
CA ASN A 170 -6.46 10.52 16.66
C ASN A 170 -5.88 10.13 18.02
N ARG A 171 -6.37 9.07 18.64
CA ARG A 171 -5.85 8.56 19.92
C ARG A 171 -4.76 7.53 19.67
N GLN A 172 -3.96 7.28 20.72
CA GLN A 172 -3.02 6.17 20.73
C GLN A 172 -3.78 4.86 20.51
N ILE A 173 -3.37 4.08 19.52
CA ILE A 173 -4.00 2.82 19.15
C ILE A 173 -3.36 1.66 19.93
N GLY A 174 -4.20 0.73 20.38
CA GLY A 174 -3.76 -0.52 21.00
C GLY A 174 -3.10 -1.49 20.00
N PRO A 175 -2.65 -2.66 20.46
CA PRO A 175 -2.02 -3.66 19.61
C PRO A 175 -3.02 -4.38 18.68
N HIS A 176 -4.29 -4.39 19.04
CA HIS A 176 -5.33 -5.13 18.32
C HIS A 176 -5.85 -4.35 17.12
N ARG A 177 -6.15 -5.08 16.07
CA ARG A 177 -6.80 -4.56 14.86
C ARG A 177 -8.14 -5.28 14.68
N ARG A 178 -9.11 -4.55 14.19
CA ARG A 178 -10.41 -5.08 13.79
C ARG A 178 -10.59 -4.87 12.30
N PHE A 179 -10.98 -5.92 11.62
CA PHE A 179 -11.25 -5.91 10.19
C PHE A 179 -12.73 -6.22 9.98
N GLU A 180 -13.39 -5.37 9.21
CA GLU A 180 -14.81 -5.52 8.86
C GLU A 180 -14.95 -5.27 7.37
N THR A 181 -15.96 -5.88 6.77
CA THR A 181 -16.29 -5.72 5.37
C THR A 181 -17.72 -5.24 5.20
N ALA A 182 -17.95 -4.45 4.17
CA ALA A 182 -19.28 -4.08 3.71
C ALA A 182 -19.38 -4.34 2.21
N ARG A 183 -20.49 -4.93 1.79
CA ARG A 183 -20.75 -5.22 0.38
C ARG A 183 -21.70 -4.19 -0.20
N LEU A 184 -21.34 -3.66 -1.35
CA LEU A 184 -22.16 -2.73 -2.10
C LEU A 184 -22.43 -3.31 -3.49
N ASP A 185 -23.67 -3.17 -3.96
CA ASP A 185 -24.01 -3.53 -5.32
C ASP A 185 -23.42 -2.52 -6.30
N LEU A 186 -22.52 -2.99 -7.16
CA LEU A 186 -21.84 -2.16 -8.15
C LEU A 186 -22.84 -1.49 -9.13
N LEU A 187 -23.94 -2.15 -9.46
CA LEU A 187 -24.95 -1.56 -10.35
C LEU A 187 -25.65 -0.37 -9.66
N ARG A 188 -25.89 -0.46 -8.37
CA ARG A 188 -26.41 0.68 -7.58
C ARG A 188 -25.41 1.82 -7.54
N VAL A 189 -24.14 1.54 -7.27
CA VAL A 189 -23.06 2.54 -7.28
C VAL A 189 -22.97 3.23 -8.64
N ARG A 190 -23.00 2.46 -9.74
CA ARG A 190 -23.00 3.02 -11.10
C ARG A 190 -24.20 3.88 -11.40
N ARG A 191 -25.39 3.49 -10.94
CA ARG A 191 -26.61 4.32 -11.08
C ARG A 191 -26.48 5.67 -10.38
N VAL A 192 -26.00 5.67 -9.14
CA VAL A 192 -25.76 6.92 -8.37
C VAL A 192 -24.74 7.80 -9.10
N LYS A 193 -23.60 7.23 -9.54
CA LYS A 193 -22.60 7.94 -10.34
C LYS A 193 -23.22 8.57 -11.59
N SER A 194 -24.06 7.84 -12.33
CA SER A 194 -24.67 8.33 -13.57
C SER A 194 -25.71 9.43 -13.31
N ALA A 195 -26.40 9.38 -12.18
CA ALA A 195 -27.42 10.38 -11.82
C ALA A 195 -26.80 11.69 -11.27
N LEU A 196 -25.73 11.59 -10.51
CA LEU A 196 -25.11 12.73 -9.82
C LEU A 196 -23.83 13.23 -10.49
N GLY A 197 -23.31 12.51 -11.48
CA GLY A 197 -22.00 12.78 -12.07
C GLY A 197 -20.85 12.21 -11.24
N GLY A 198 -19.62 12.42 -11.70
CA GLY A 198 -18.40 11.98 -11.02
C GLY A 198 -17.97 10.56 -11.38
N THR A 199 -17.17 9.95 -10.52
CA THR A 199 -16.59 8.61 -10.67
C THR A 199 -17.18 7.62 -9.66
N VAL A 200 -16.93 6.32 -9.86
CA VAL A 200 -17.25 5.29 -8.85
C VAL A 200 -16.54 5.58 -7.53
N ASN A 201 -15.30 6.07 -7.61
CA ASN A 201 -14.52 6.42 -6.43
C ASN A 201 -15.17 7.55 -5.61
N ASP A 202 -15.74 8.55 -6.28
CA ASP A 202 -16.44 9.65 -5.59
C ASP A 202 -17.65 9.15 -4.80
N VAL A 203 -18.40 8.18 -5.35
CA VAL A 203 -19.52 7.56 -4.64
C VAL A 203 -19.02 6.79 -3.42
N ILE A 204 -17.93 6.03 -3.54
CA ILE A 204 -17.34 5.30 -2.41
C ILE A 204 -16.86 6.27 -1.34
N LEU A 205 -16.16 7.33 -1.71
CA LEU A 205 -15.70 8.36 -0.77
C LEU A 205 -16.87 9.06 -0.07
N ALA A 206 -17.97 9.31 -0.77
CA ALA A 206 -19.18 9.87 -0.16
C ALA A 206 -19.79 8.92 0.88
N VAL A 207 -19.83 7.60 0.59
CA VAL A 207 -20.32 6.59 1.55
C VAL A 207 -19.42 6.55 2.79
N VAL A 208 -18.10 6.52 2.60
CA VAL A 208 -17.12 6.52 3.72
C VAL A 208 -17.25 7.80 4.55
N SER A 209 -17.38 8.97 3.90
CA SER A 209 -17.56 10.25 4.58
C SER A 209 -18.85 10.30 5.39
N GLY A 210 -19.95 9.76 4.84
CA GLY A 210 -21.21 9.61 5.56
C GLY A 210 -21.11 8.72 6.80
N ALA A 211 -20.42 7.58 6.68
CA ALA A 211 -20.19 6.68 7.80
C ALA A 211 -19.31 7.33 8.89
N LEU A 212 -18.25 8.02 8.52
CA LEU A 212 -17.40 8.77 9.44
C LEU A 212 -18.17 9.89 10.15
N ARG A 213 -19.01 10.64 9.41
CA ARG A 213 -19.88 11.65 10.02
C ARG A 213 -20.77 11.04 11.09
N THR A 214 -21.45 9.93 10.77
CA THR A 214 -22.31 9.24 11.72
C THR A 214 -21.53 8.80 12.97
N LEU A 215 -20.36 8.19 12.77
CA LEU A 215 -19.49 7.75 13.86
C LEU A 215 -19.06 8.92 14.77
N LEU A 216 -18.69 10.07 14.19
CA LEU A 216 -18.19 11.23 14.94
C LEU A 216 -19.29 12.02 15.63
N THR A 217 -20.52 11.97 15.10
CA THR A 217 -21.68 12.65 15.72
C THR A 217 -22.36 11.84 16.83
N GLN A 218 -22.12 10.52 16.87
CA GLN A 218 -22.62 9.61 17.92
C GLN A 218 -21.68 9.47 19.12
N ARG A 219 -20.50 10.07 19.07
CA ARG A 219 -19.45 10.01 20.12
C ARG A 219 -19.16 11.38 20.71
#